data_bb286cf71b7878c5c15ca4b095666089
#
_entry.id   bb286cf71b7878c5c15ca4b095666089
#
_cell.length_a   1.000
_cell.length_b   1.000
_cell.length_c   1.000
_cell.angle_alpha   90.00
_cell.angle_beta   90.00
_cell.angle_gamma   90.00
#
_symmetry.space_group_name_H-M   'P 1'
#
loop_
_entity.id
_entity.type
_entity.pdbx_description
1 polymer ?
#
loop_
_entity_poly.entity_id
_entity_poly.type
_entity_poly.pdbx_seq_one_letter_code
_entity_poly.pdbx_strand_id
1 'polypeptide(L)'
;LVGYADSKPEIIWPNGARVAVSVVVNFEEGAELQVGDGDPTSELVGEVRSVVSKGHRDLGQEQIFAYGTRVGLWRFLEVLKNTDTPATFYMCGRAVERSPQLARAISEAGHETACHGWLWRPNADYNEVDIERRDLVRASAAIKAATGQKPVGFFCRGSESSWTRQLLASEGYFYTSNAFDDDLPYHDNSGLIVVPYNLDTNDMKFFHPNGFVRSAEMVEYVCDAVEQLMYEARAGKSSTC
;
A
#
# COMPACT_ATOMS: atom_id res chain seq x y z
N LEU A 1 -9.03 -25.32 -6.77
CA LEU A 1 -9.54 -24.25 -5.90
C LEU A 1 -10.93 -24.65 -5.41
N VAL A 2 -11.11 -24.66 -4.11
CA VAL A 2 -12.42 -24.87 -3.47
C VAL A 2 -12.74 -23.57 -2.77
N GLY A 3 -13.77 -22.88 -3.23
CA GLY A 3 -14.26 -21.69 -2.55
C GLY A 3 -14.95 -22.03 -1.22
N TYR A 4 -15.43 -21.04 -0.51
CA TYR A 4 -16.10 -21.22 0.80
C TYR A 4 -17.43 -21.98 0.70
N ALA A 5 -18.08 -21.97 -0.45
CA ALA A 5 -19.40 -22.54 -0.67
C ALA A 5 -20.38 -22.13 0.45
N ASP A 6 -20.90 -23.11 1.20
CA ASP A 6 -21.81 -22.86 2.32
C ASP A 6 -21.10 -22.67 3.68
N SER A 7 -19.75 -22.71 3.69
CA SER A 7 -18.92 -22.64 4.91
C SER A 7 -18.05 -21.37 4.92
N LYS A 8 -18.66 -20.21 4.77
CA LYS A 8 -17.93 -18.94 4.85
C LYS A 8 -17.31 -18.75 6.23
N PRO A 9 -16.07 -18.24 6.32
CA PRO A 9 -15.47 -17.92 7.60
C PRO A 9 -16.27 -16.81 8.31
N GLU A 10 -16.40 -16.95 9.62
CA GLU A 10 -16.99 -15.91 10.46
C GLU A 10 -15.86 -15.10 11.09
N ILE A 11 -15.88 -13.80 10.89
CA ILE A 11 -14.95 -12.85 11.51
C ILE A 11 -15.76 -11.97 12.48
N ILE A 12 -15.23 -11.84 13.69
CA ILE A 12 -15.77 -10.92 14.69
C ILE A 12 -14.88 -9.69 14.71
N TRP A 13 -15.38 -8.60 14.12
CA TRP A 13 -14.68 -7.33 14.13
C TRP A 13 -14.70 -6.70 15.53
N PRO A 14 -13.67 -5.91 15.89
CA PRO A 14 -13.65 -5.16 17.15
C PRO A 14 -14.92 -4.31 17.34
N ASN A 15 -15.34 -4.13 18.58
CA ASN A 15 -16.50 -3.32 18.96
C ASN A 15 -17.85 -3.77 18.36
N GLY A 16 -17.95 -5.01 17.88
CA GLY A 16 -19.15 -5.51 17.22
C GLY A 16 -19.42 -4.84 15.86
N ALA A 17 -18.40 -4.28 15.24
CA ALA A 17 -18.50 -3.74 13.90
C ALA A 17 -18.88 -4.84 12.90
N ARG A 18 -19.58 -4.46 11.85
CA ARG A 18 -20.05 -5.37 10.80
C ARG A 18 -19.17 -5.35 9.57
N VAL A 19 -18.52 -4.23 9.33
CA VAL A 19 -17.60 -3.99 8.22
C VAL A 19 -16.36 -3.31 8.78
N ALA A 20 -15.20 -3.70 8.33
CA ALA A 20 -13.94 -2.98 8.53
C ALA A 20 -13.58 -2.21 7.25
N VAL A 21 -13.18 -0.96 7.41
CA VAL A 21 -12.68 -0.14 6.30
C VAL A 21 -11.24 0.23 6.60
N SER A 22 -10.34 -0.16 5.72
CA SER A 22 -8.92 0.19 5.81
C SER A 22 -8.63 1.36 4.87
N VAL A 23 -8.20 2.48 5.44
CA VAL A 23 -7.71 3.63 4.65
C VAL A 23 -6.22 3.50 4.50
N VAL A 24 -5.77 3.33 3.26
CA VAL A 24 -4.37 3.11 2.92
C VAL A 24 -3.82 4.28 2.11
N VAL A 25 -2.63 4.72 2.47
CA VAL A 25 -1.86 5.72 1.73
C VAL A 25 -0.46 5.15 1.46
N ASN A 26 -0.07 5.09 0.21
CA ASN A 26 1.29 4.67 -0.14
C ASN A 26 2.24 5.87 -0.11
N PHE A 27 3.38 5.74 0.57
CA PHE A 27 4.44 6.73 0.61
C PHE A 27 5.64 6.22 -0.20
N GLU A 28 5.63 6.53 -1.48
CA GLU A 28 6.48 5.94 -2.52
C GLU A 28 7.47 6.94 -3.12
N GLU A 29 7.16 8.23 -3.06
CA GLU A 29 7.90 9.28 -3.76
C GLU A 29 9.35 9.41 -3.26
N GLY A 30 10.26 9.22 -4.20
CA GLY A 30 11.69 9.08 -3.97
C GLY A 30 12.18 7.62 -3.99
N ALA A 31 11.25 6.65 -4.13
CA ALA A 31 11.59 5.23 -4.29
C ALA A 31 11.25 4.68 -5.68
N GLU A 32 10.64 5.47 -6.55
CA GLU A 32 10.42 5.18 -7.97
C GLU A 32 11.75 5.08 -8.74
N LEU A 33 11.72 4.45 -9.90
CA LEU A 33 12.90 4.37 -10.78
C LEU A 33 13.29 5.76 -11.30
N GLN A 34 14.57 6.10 -11.17
CA GLN A 34 15.13 7.36 -11.66
C GLN A 34 16.51 7.15 -12.30
N VAL A 35 16.69 7.64 -13.53
CA VAL A 35 17.99 7.62 -14.19
C VAL A 35 19.07 8.34 -13.36
N GLY A 36 18.68 9.39 -12.63
CA GLY A 36 19.56 10.11 -11.71
C GLY A 36 20.09 9.26 -10.54
N ASP A 37 19.45 8.14 -10.23
CA ASP A 37 19.84 7.18 -9.21
C ASP A 37 20.61 5.98 -9.77
N GLY A 38 20.84 5.95 -11.09
CA GLY A 38 21.50 4.85 -11.79
C GLY A 38 20.53 3.82 -12.37
N ASP A 39 19.22 4.03 -12.28
CA ASP A 39 18.24 3.15 -12.90
C ASP A 39 18.26 3.28 -14.44
N PRO A 40 17.92 2.23 -15.19
CA PRO A 40 17.97 2.24 -16.66
C PRO A 40 16.93 3.17 -17.30
N THR A 41 15.86 3.49 -16.57
CA THR A 41 14.75 4.35 -17.02
C THR A 41 14.20 5.15 -15.85
N SER A 42 13.53 6.26 -16.15
CA SER A 42 12.67 6.94 -15.18
C SER A 42 11.30 6.26 -15.13
N GLU A 43 10.70 6.20 -13.93
CA GLU A 43 9.32 5.74 -13.73
C GLU A 43 8.36 6.67 -14.46
N LEU A 44 7.30 6.11 -15.02
CA LEU A 44 6.24 6.87 -15.69
C LEU A 44 5.01 6.96 -14.80
N VAL A 45 4.40 8.13 -14.75
CA VAL A 45 3.11 8.32 -14.08
C VAL A 45 1.99 8.19 -15.09
N GLY A 46 1.31 7.07 -15.04
CA GLY A 46 0.05 6.79 -15.72
C GLY A 46 -0.11 7.39 -17.14
N GLU A 47 -0.91 8.42 -17.23
CA GLU A 47 -1.26 9.09 -18.48
C GLU A 47 -0.20 10.09 -18.99
N VAL A 48 0.74 10.47 -18.15
CA VAL A 48 1.82 11.40 -18.54
C VAL A 48 2.95 10.62 -19.18
N ARG A 49 3.00 10.64 -20.49
CA ARG A 49 4.05 9.95 -21.26
C ARG A 49 5.32 10.80 -21.30
N SER A 50 6.44 10.18 -20.98
CA SER A 50 7.72 10.80 -21.22
C SER A 50 8.03 10.87 -22.72
N VAL A 51 8.50 12.03 -23.16
CA VAL A 51 9.08 12.24 -24.50
C VAL A 51 10.61 12.20 -24.47
N VAL A 52 11.18 12.01 -23.28
CA VAL A 52 12.64 11.91 -23.08
C VAL A 52 13.11 10.53 -23.48
N SER A 53 14.25 10.47 -24.19
CA SER A 53 14.85 9.20 -24.62
C SER A 53 15.30 8.36 -23.44
N LYS A 54 15.21 7.03 -23.56
CA LYS A 54 15.69 6.08 -22.53
C LYS A 54 17.14 6.40 -22.12
N GLY A 55 17.44 6.24 -20.85
CA GLY A 55 18.75 6.50 -20.29
C GLY A 55 19.04 7.98 -20.03
N HIS A 56 18.10 8.87 -20.30
CA HIS A 56 18.20 10.29 -19.96
C HIS A 56 17.26 10.61 -18.80
N ARG A 57 17.71 11.51 -17.95
CA ARG A 57 16.94 11.96 -16.80
C ARG A 57 15.72 12.76 -17.23
N ASP A 58 14.54 12.40 -16.77
CA ASP A 58 13.29 13.10 -17.02
C ASP A 58 12.86 13.92 -15.80
N LEU A 59 13.28 15.17 -15.77
CA LEU A 59 12.91 16.08 -14.66
C LEU A 59 11.42 16.37 -14.56
N GLY A 60 10.67 16.22 -15.66
CA GLY A 60 9.21 16.38 -15.65
C GLY A 60 8.56 15.27 -14.83
N GLN A 61 8.92 14.00 -15.09
CA GLN A 61 8.42 12.88 -14.31
C GLN A 61 8.85 12.97 -12.84
N GLU A 62 10.11 13.29 -12.56
CA GLU A 62 10.60 13.47 -11.19
C GLU A 62 9.82 14.54 -10.43
N GLN A 63 9.41 15.64 -11.09
CA GLN A 63 8.61 16.70 -10.46
C GLN A 63 7.18 16.27 -10.16
N ILE A 64 6.58 15.41 -10.98
CA ILE A 64 5.25 14.86 -10.71
C ILE A 64 5.29 14.05 -9.42
N PHE A 65 6.26 13.14 -9.26
CA PHE A 65 6.45 12.41 -8.00
C PHE A 65 6.73 13.35 -6.83
N ALA A 66 7.63 14.33 -7.01
CA ALA A 66 7.96 15.28 -5.96
C ALA A 66 6.77 16.11 -5.45
N TYR A 67 5.67 16.21 -6.21
CA TYR A 67 4.45 16.86 -5.76
C TYR A 67 3.85 16.15 -4.53
N GLY A 68 3.88 14.83 -4.50
CA GLY A 68 3.40 14.03 -3.37
C GLY A 68 4.07 14.42 -2.06
N THR A 69 5.40 14.47 -2.05
CA THR A 69 6.17 14.85 -0.85
C THR A 69 6.08 16.33 -0.50
N ARG A 70 5.96 17.23 -1.49
CA ARG A 70 5.91 18.67 -1.26
C ARG A 70 4.55 19.17 -0.79
N VAL A 71 3.49 18.62 -1.35
CA VAL A 71 2.13 19.14 -1.19
C VAL A 71 1.13 18.07 -0.82
N GLY A 72 1.12 16.95 -1.54
CA GLY A 72 0.10 15.90 -1.44
C GLY A 72 -0.02 15.33 -0.04
N LEU A 73 1.09 14.90 0.56
CA LEU A 73 1.11 14.32 1.90
C LEU A 73 0.48 15.25 2.95
N TRP A 74 0.84 16.53 2.92
CA TRP A 74 0.32 17.49 3.90
C TRP A 74 -1.18 17.68 3.80
N ARG A 75 -1.72 17.67 2.57
CA ARG A 75 -3.17 17.69 2.34
C ARG A 75 -3.86 16.43 2.84
N PHE A 76 -3.26 15.25 2.64
CA PHE A 76 -3.78 14.00 3.19
C PHE A 76 -3.80 14.04 4.71
N LEU A 77 -2.71 14.42 5.37
CA LEU A 77 -2.65 14.52 6.82
C LEU A 77 -3.69 15.51 7.38
N GLU A 78 -3.92 16.63 6.70
CA GLU A 78 -4.95 17.59 7.08
C GLU A 78 -6.36 16.99 6.96
N VAL A 79 -6.66 16.29 5.86
CA VAL A 79 -7.97 15.63 5.66
C VAL A 79 -8.18 14.55 6.72
N LEU A 80 -7.22 13.64 6.93
CA LEU A 80 -7.30 12.57 7.91
C LEU A 80 -7.51 13.12 9.33
N LYS A 81 -6.80 14.19 9.67
CA LYS A 81 -6.98 14.90 10.95
C LYS A 81 -8.38 15.50 11.09
N ASN A 82 -8.87 16.18 10.06
CA ASN A 82 -10.17 16.85 10.09
C ASN A 82 -11.36 15.87 10.13
N THR A 83 -11.15 14.64 9.67
CA THR A 83 -12.15 13.57 9.68
C THR A 83 -11.95 12.58 10.81
N ASP A 84 -10.94 12.78 11.68
CA ASP A 84 -10.53 11.85 12.73
C ASP A 84 -10.39 10.40 12.23
N THR A 85 -9.77 10.26 11.04
CA THR A 85 -9.65 8.98 10.34
C THR A 85 -8.24 8.42 10.51
N PRO A 86 -8.05 7.27 11.17
CA PRO A 86 -6.77 6.56 11.17
C PRO A 86 -6.49 5.99 9.77
N ALA A 87 -5.20 5.91 9.41
CA ALA A 87 -4.78 5.34 8.15
C ALA A 87 -3.51 4.50 8.32
N THR A 88 -3.29 3.56 7.41
CA THR A 88 -2.03 2.82 7.27
C THR A 88 -1.23 3.42 6.13
N PHE A 89 -0.01 3.87 6.42
CA PHE A 89 0.93 4.35 5.41
C PHE A 89 1.94 3.26 5.08
N TYR A 90 1.85 2.70 3.88
CA TYR A 90 2.88 1.80 3.36
C TYR A 90 4.04 2.63 2.79
N MET A 91 5.21 2.50 3.39
CA MET A 91 6.37 3.35 3.12
C MET A 91 7.48 2.58 2.42
N CYS A 92 7.92 3.05 1.26
CA CYS A 92 9.16 2.57 0.66
C CYS A 92 10.37 3.05 1.48
N GLY A 93 11.30 2.15 1.79
CA GLY A 93 12.47 2.47 2.62
C GLY A 93 13.34 3.58 2.03
N ARG A 94 13.55 3.61 0.70
CA ARG A 94 14.31 4.68 0.02
C ARG A 94 13.59 6.04 0.11
N ALA A 95 12.27 6.06 0.03
CA ALA A 95 11.48 7.28 0.20
C ALA A 95 11.64 7.85 1.62
N VAL A 96 11.59 6.97 2.63
CA VAL A 96 11.81 7.34 4.04
C VAL A 96 13.24 7.83 4.26
N GLU A 97 14.26 7.16 3.70
CA GLU A 97 15.66 7.57 3.82
C GLU A 97 15.91 8.96 3.23
N ARG A 98 15.21 9.33 2.16
CA ARG A 98 15.27 10.64 1.51
C ARG A 98 14.47 11.73 2.23
N SER A 99 13.37 11.35 2.86
CA SER A 99 12.43 12.28 3.49
C SER A 99 12.01 11.83 4.89
N PRO A 100 12.96 11.60 5.83
CA PRO A 100 12.65 11.02 7.14
C PRO A 100 11.73 11.91 7.98
N GLN A 101 11.74 13.22 7.76
CA GLN A 101 10.85 14.17 8.44
C GLN A 101 9.38 13.95 8.05
N LEU A 102 9.09 13.48 6.83
CA LEU A 102 7.73 13.18 6.39
C LEU A 102 7.21 11.90 7.03
N ALA A 103 8.03 10.84 7.06
CA ALA A 103 7.70 9.60 7.77
C ALA A 103 7.45 9.84 9.27
N ARG A 104 8.25 10.72 9.88
CA ARG A 104 8.03 11.14 11.27
C ARG A 104 6.71 11.88 11.46
N ALA A 105 6.38 12.82 10.59
CA ALA A 105 5.11 13.55 10.65
C ALA A 105 3.89 12.63 10.55
N ILE A 106 3.95 11.60 9.71
CA ILE A 106 2.90 10.57 9.60
C ILE A 106 2.74 9.82 10.92
N SER A 107 3.86 9.35 11.51
CA SER A 107 3.86 8.63 12.78
C SER A 107 3.37 9.51 13.95
N GLU A 108 3.83 10.76 14.02
CA GLU A 108 3.42 11.73 15.05
C GLU A 108 1.93 12.11 14.93
N ALA A 109 1.36 12.03 13.73
CA ALA A 109 -0.08 12.18 13.52
C ALA A 109 -0.91 10.97 13.98
N GLY A 110 -0.27 9.89 14.45
CA GLY A 110 -0.95 8.71 15.00
C GLY A 110 -1.33 7.65 13.96
N HIS A 111 -0.83 7.76 12.74
CA HIS A 111 -1.07 6.76 11.70
C HIS A 111 -0.11 5.57 11.80
N GLU A 112 -0.55 4.41 11.33
CA GLU A 112 0.31 3.24 11.21
C GLU A 112 1.37 3.46 10.11
N THR A 113 2.62 3.06 10.41
CA THR A 113 3.72 3.08 9.46
C THR A 113 4.12 1.66 9.10
N ALA A 114 3.67 1.18 7.97
CA ALA A 114 3.93 -0.14 7.42
C ALA A 114 5.01 -0.09 6.32
N CYS A 115 5.51 -1.23 5.88
CA CYS A 115 6.59 -1.32 4.90
C CYS A 115 6.07 -1.55 3.49
N HIS A 116 6.61 -0.81 2.50
CA HIS A 116 6.33 -0.95 1.06
C HIS A 116 7.54 -1.46 0.26
N GLY A 117 8.42 -2.23 0.91
CA GLY A 117 9.68 -2.64 0.33
C GLY A 117 10.74 -1.52 0.38
N TRP A 118 11.90 -1.79 -0.25
CA TRP A 118 12.98 -0.79 -0.36
C TRP A 118 12.73 0.22 -1.45
N LEU A 119 12.40 -0.27 -2.65
CA LEU A 119 12.06 0.49 -3.85
C LEU A 119 10.59 0.26 -4.22
N TRP A 120 10.02 1.17 -4.96
CA TRP A 120 8.69 0.99 -5.53
C TRP A 120 8.74 0.07 -6.76
N ARG A 121 8.87 -1.21 -6.51
CA ARG A 121 8.91 -2.27 -7.53
C ARG A 121 8.25 -3.55 -7.03
N PRO A 122 7.82 -4.44 -7.94
CA PRO A 122 7.37 -5.76 -7.55
C PRO A 122 8.49 -6.57 -6.88
N ASN A 123 8.17 -7.24 -5.77
CA ASN A 123 9.12 -8.19 -5.17
C ASN A 123 9.35 -9.40 -6.07
N ALA A 124 8.39 -9.73 -6.93
CA ALA A 124 8.54 -10.78 -7.95
C ALA A 124 9.74 -10.57 -8.89
N ASP A 125 10.28 -9.35 -8.99
CA ASP A 125 11.45 -9.03 -9.80
C ASP A 125 12.79 -9.35 -9.11
N TYR A 126 12.78 -9.78 -7.84
CA TYR A 126 13.99 -10.27 -7.18
C TYR A 126 14.40 -11.63 -7.73
N ASN A 127 15.66 -11.75 -8.13
CA ASN A 127 16.22 -13.01 -8.63
C ASN A 127 16.95 -13.83 -7.55
N GLU A 128 17.18 -13.23 -6.38
CA GLU A 128 17.92 -13.83 -5.27
C GLU A 128 17.24 -13.48 -3.95
N VAL A 129 17.01 -14.49 -3.12
CA VAL A 129 16.34 -14.36 -1.82
C VAL A 129 17.12 -13.46 -0.85
N ASP A 130 18.45 -13.50 -0.90
CA ASP A 130 19.30 -12.70 -0.01
C ASP A 130 19.27 -11.21 -0.36
N ILE A 131 19.05 -10.88 -1.63
CA ILE A 131 18.87 -9.49 -2.07
C ILE A 131 17.54 -8.96 -1.55
N GLU A 132 16.46 -9.72 -1.71
CA GLU A 132 15.14 -9.36 -1.17
C GLU A 132 15.17 -9.19 0.36
N ARG A 133 15.78 -10.13 1.08
CA ARG A 133 15.95 -10.05 2.54
C ARG A 133 16.70 -8.79 2.95
N ARG A 134 17.83 -8.52 2.31
CA ARG A 134 18.64 -7.32 2.59
C ARG A 134 17.83 -6.03 2.41
N ASP A 135 17.07 -5.94 1.32
CA ASP A 135 16.27 -4.76 0.99
C ASP A 135 15.09 -4.61 1.97
N LEU A 136 14.46 -5.72 2.39
CA LEU A 136 13.42 -5.73 3.41
C LEU A 136 13.95 -5.25 4.77
N VAL A 137 15.10 -5.77 5.21
CA VAL A 137 15.74 -5.37 6.46
C VAL A 137 16.15 -3.89 6.43
N ARG A 138 16.69 -3.43 5.31
CA ARG A 138 17.05 -2.02 5.10
C ARG A 138 15.84 -1.10 5.17
N ALA A 139 14.73 -1.47 4.51
CA ALA A 139 13.48 -0.71 4.55
C ALA A 139 12.94 -0.60 5.98
N SER A 140 12.87 -1.73 6.68
CA SER A 140 12.43 -1.80 8.08
C SER A 140 13.30 -0.91 8.99
N ALA A 141 14.62 -0.93 8.79
CA ALA A 141 15.56 -0.09 9.55
C ALA A 141 15.35 1.41 9.28
N ALA A 142 15.16 1.81 8.02
CA ALA A 142 14.89 3.21 7.65
C ALA A 142 13.60 3.72 8.29
N ILE A 143 12.51 2.95 8.19
CA ILE A 143 11.23 3.29 8.81
C ILE A 143 11.39 3.43 10.33
N LYS A 144 12.00 2.44 10.99
CA LYS A 144 12.23 2.48 12.44
C LYS A 144 13.09 3.68 12.86
N ALA A 145 14.12 4.01 12.11
CA ALA A 145 14.97 5.16 12.41
C ALA A 145 14.23 6.50 12.31
N ALA A 146 13.31 6.63 11.37
CA ALA A 146 12.54 7.85 11.17
C ALA A 146 11.36 8.00 12.15
N THR A 147 10.65 6.89 12.45
CA THR A 147 9.39 6.89 13.18
C THR A 147 9.49 6.40 14.63
N GLY A 148 10.62 5.76 14.97
CA GLY A 148 10.80 5.07 16.26
C GLY A 148 10.12 3.70 16.37
N GLN A 149 9.33 3.29 15.37
CA GLN A 149 8.55 2.05 15.36
C GLN A 149 9.01 1.11 14.26
N LYS A 150 9.19 -0.17 14.58
CA LYS A 150 9.41 -1.21 13.56
C LYS A 150 8.09 -1.48 12.85
N PRO A 151 8.07 -1.49 11.50
CA PRO A 151 6.85 -1.84 10.76
C PRO A 151 6.47 -3.30 11.02
N VAL A 152 5.17 -3.54 11.16
CA VAL A 152 4.61 -4.89 11.38
C VAL A 152 3.75 -5.36 10.21
N GLY A 153 3.34 -4.44 9.34
CA GLY A 153 2.61 -4.70 8.12
C GLY A 153 3.45 -4.52 6.87
N PHE A 154 3.09 -5.23 5.80
CA PHE A 154 3.79 -5.19 4.53
C PHE A 154 2.81 -5.16 3.36
N PHE A 155 3.17 -4.40 2.34
CA PHE A 155 2.56 -4.42 1.01
C PHE A 155 3.61 -3.98 -0.01
N CYS A 156 3.79 -4.67 -1.12
CA CYS A 156 4.68 -4.23 -2.19
C CYS A 156 3.89 -3.97 -3.48
N ARG A 157 4.48 -3.23 -4.40
CA ARG A 157 3.90 -2.96 -5.71
C ARG A 157 3.58 -4.27 -6.43
N GLY A 158 2.34 -4.46 -6.82
CA GLY A 158 1.88 -5.57 -7.65
C GLY A 158 2.03 -6.92 -6.97
N SER A 159 3.14 -7.62 -7.15
CA SER A 159 3.29 -9.02 -6.78
C SER A 159 4.46 -9.27 -5.83
N GLU A 160 4.19 -10.12 -4.83
CA GLU A 160 5.22 -10.74 -3.99
C GLU A 160 6.06 -11.76 -4.80
N SER A 161 7.29 -11.99 -4.36
CA SER A 161 8.08 -13.15 -4.79
C SER A 161 7.60 -14.43 -4.09
N SER A 162 8.09 -15.59 -4.53
CA SER A 162 7.81 -16.85 -3.85
C SER A 162 8.42 -16.93 -2.43
N TRP A 163 9.32 -16.02 -2.07
CA TRP A 163 10.00 -16.00 -0.76
C TRP A 163 9.47 -14.92 0.18
N THR A 164 8.77 -13.91 -0.34
CA THR A 164 8.38 -12.71 0.42
C THR A 164 7.71 -13.07 1.75
N ARG A 165 6.71 -13.93 1.76
CA ARG A 165 5.95 -14.25 2.99
C ARG A 165 6.81 -14.95 4.05
N GLN A 166 7.68 -15.91 3.65
CA GLN A 166 8.62 -16.53 4.58
C GLN A 166 9.63 -15.54 5.13
N LEU A 167 10.12 -14.61 4.30
CA LEU A 167 11.00 -13.55 4.74
C LEU A 167 10.31 -12.63 5.74
N LEU A 168 9.10 -12.18 5.45
CA LEU A 168 8.31 -11.35 6.35
C LEU A 168 8.11 -12.01 7.71
N ALA A 169 7.67 -13.27 7.73
CA ALA A 169 7.49 -14.03 8.96
C ALA A 169 8.80 -14.15 9.75
N SER A 170 9.93 -14.46 9.09
CA SER A 170 11.24 -14.56 9.73
C SER A 170 11.76 -13.25 10.27
N GLU A 171 11.41 -12.13 9.66
CA GLU A 171 11.78 -10.78 10.08
C GLU A 171 10.78 -10.18 11.10
N GLY A 172 9.76 -10.94 11.51
CA GLY A 172 8.82 -10.57 12.57
C GLY A 172 7.74 -9.58 12.15
N TYR A 173 7.33 -9.63 10.89
CA TYR A 173 6.09 -8.98 10.44
C TYR A 173 4.88 -9.78 10.88
N PHE A 174 3.74 -9.14 11.05
CA PHE A 174 2.50 -9.78 11.47
C PHE A 174 1.55 -10.02 10.31
N TYR A 175 1.53 -9.13 9.32
CA TYR A 175 0.62 -9.24 8.20
C TYR A 175 1.22 -8.75 6.89
N THR A 176 0.63 -9.23 5.79
CA THR A 176 0.80 -8.70 4.44
C THR A 176 -0.55 -8.39 3.82
N SER A 177 -0.61 -7.33 2.99
CA SER A 177 -1.79 -6.99 2.19
C SER A 177 -1.64 -7.33 0.71
N ASN A 178 -0.62 -8.10 0.33
CA ASN A 178 -0.45 -8.57 -1.06
C ASN A 178 -1.32 -9.80 -1.35
N ALA A 179 -2.63 -9.61 -1.28
CA ALA A 179 -3.62 -10.60 -1.71
C ALA A 179 -4.83 -9.88 -2.29
N PHE A 180 -5.38 -10.45 -3.36
CA PHE A 180 -6.50 -9.88 -4.13
C PHE A 180 -7.57 -10.94 -4.37
N ASP A 181 -7.61 -11.98 -3.52
CA ASP A 181 -8.34 -13.22 -3.73
C ASP A 181 -9.45 -13.46 -2.69
N ASP A 182 -9.60 -12.55 -1.72
CA ASP A 182 -10.61 -12.67 -0.67
C ASP A 182 -11.11 -11.28 -0.23
N ASP A 183 -12.27 -11.26 0.41
CA ASP A 183 -12.81 -10.10 1.12
C ASP A 183 -12.43 -10.10 2.61
N LEU A 184 -12.00 -11.24 3.15
CA LEU A 184 -11.76 -11.43 4.57
C LEU A 184 -10.29 -11.74 4.86
N PRO A 185 -9.75 -11.23 5.98
CA PRO A 185 -8.43 -11.63 6.45
C PRO A 185 -8.36 -13.13 6.75
N TYR A 186 -7.24 -13.75 6.43
CA TYR A 186 -6.99 -15.16 6.69
C TYR A 186 -5.55 -15.44 7.11
N HIS A 187 -5.29 -16.60 7.71
CA HIS A 187 -3.93 -17.07 7.98
C HIS A 187 -3.42 -17.89 6.80
N ASP A 188 -2.20 -17.61 6.38
CA ASP A 188 -1.50 -18.44 5.41
C ASP A 188 -0.55 -19.45 6.07
N ASN A 189 0.10 -20.28 5.25
CA ASN A 189 1.04 -21.29 5.74
C ASN A 189 2.37 -20.72 6.26
N SER A 190 2.66 -19.44 6.07
CA SER A 190 3.85 -18.78 6.62
C SER A 190 3.67 -18.33 8.06
N GLY A 191 2.43 -18.34 8.57
CA GLY A 191 2.05 -17.85 9.87
C GLY A 191 1.67 -16.35 9.88
N LEU A 192 1.69 -15.70 8.73
CA LEU A 192 1.22 -14.32 8.60
C LEU A 192 -0.31 -14.26 8.55
N ILE A 193 -0.85 -13.14 8.99
CA ILE A 193 -2.20 -12.72 8.63
C ILE A 193 -2.14 -12.09 7.25
N VAL A 194 -2.96 -12.55 6.33
CA VAL A 194 -3.17 -11.93 5.03
C VAL A 194 -4.39 -11.04 5.12
N VAL A 195 -4.23 -9.77 4.84
CA VAL A 195 -5.31 -8.78 4.79
C VAL A 195 -5.51 -8.40 3.33
N PRO A 196 -6.55 -8.92 2.66
CA PRO A 196 -6.75 -8.67 1.24
C PRO A 196 -6.89 -7.19 0.91
N TYR A 197 -6.44 -6.83 -0.29
CA TYR A 197 -6.41 -5.47 -0.80
C TYR A 197 -7.36 -5.31 -1.98
N ASN A 198 -8.24 -4.32 -1.93
CA ASN A 198 -9.20 -4.07 -2.98
C ASN A 198 -8.63 -3.13 -4.06
N LEU A 199 -8.63 -3.60 -5.31
CA LEU A 199 -8.16 -2.81 -6.44
C LEU A 199 -9.25 -1.90 -7.03
N ASP A 200 -10.50 -2.19 -6.77
CA ASP A 200 -11.64 -1.47 -7.36
C ASP A 200 -11.97 -0.16 -6.63
N THR A 201 -11.58 -0.02 -5.37
CA THR A 201 -11.68 1.23 -4.61
C THR A 201 -10.38 2.04 -4.57
N ASN A 202 -9.42 1.70 -5.45
CA ASN A 202 -8.11 2.32 -5.53
C ASN A 202 -8.13 3.52 -6.49
N ASP A 203 -7.42 4.60 -6.12
CA ASP A 203 -7.30 5.82 -6.92
C ASP A 203 -6.50 5.65 -8.23
N MET A 204 -5.76 4.55 -8.39
CA MET A 204 -5.16 4.17 -9.69
C MET A 204 -6.19 4.08 -10.81
N LYS A 205 -7.48 3.90 -10.49
CA LYS A 205 -8.56 3.96 -11.48
C LYS A 205 -8.65 5.30 -12.21
N PHE A 206 -8.14 6.40 -11.66
CA PHE A 206 -8.03 7.66 -12.38
C PHE A 206 -7.03 7.61 -13.56
N PHE A 207 -6.08 6.68 -13.53
CA PHE A 207 -5.09 6.48 -14.60
C PHE A 207 -5.49 5.38 -15.59
N HIS A 208 -6.62 4.72 -15.36
CA HIS A 208 -7.10 3.66 -16.23
C HIS A 208 -8.03 4.24 -17.32
N PRO A 209 -7.92 3.84 -18.60
CA PRO A 209 -8.75 4.38 -19.69
C PRO A 209 -10.26 4.30 -19.47
N ASN A 210 -10.73 3.33 -18.69
CA ASN A 210 -12.13 3.13 -18.31
C ASN A 210 -12.36 3.38 -16.81
N GLY A 211 -11.52 4.20 -16.19
CA GLY A 211 -11.62 4.50 -14.76
C GLY A 211 -12.35 5.81 -14.48
N PHE A 212 -12.10 6.35 -13.30
CA PHE A 212 -12.74 7.58 -12.85
C PHE A 212 -12.18 8.82 -13.59
N VAL A 213 -13.06 9.72 -14.00
CA VAL A 213 -12.70 11.01 -14.59
C VAL A 213 -12.91 12.14 -13.57
N ARG A 214 -13.93 11.99 -12.71
CA ARG A 214 -14.29 12.97 -11.68
C ARG A 214 -14.19 12.35 -10.29
N SER A 215 -13.77 13.14 -9.31
CA SER A 215 -13.71 12.71 -7.91
C SER A 215 -15.05 12.19 -7.37
N ALA A 216 -16.17 12.78 -7.83
CA ALA A 216 -17.50 12.33 -7.44
C ALA A 216 -17.78 10.88 -7.83
N GLU A 217 -17.25 10.41 -8.94
CA GLU A 217 -17.43 9.01 -9.39
C GLU A 217 -16.73 8.02 -8.45
N MET A 218 -15.54 8.35 -7.97
CA MET A 218 -14.86 7.54 -6.95
C MET A 218 -15.63 7.54 -5.63
N VAL A 219 -16.10 8.70 -5.19
CA VAL A 219 -16.89 8.81 -3.94
C VAL A 219 -18.15 7.94 -4.01
N GLU A 220 -18.92 8.07 -5.11
CA GLU A 220 -20.13 7.29 -5.35
C GLU A 220 -19.82 5.79 -5.33
N TYR A 221 -18.79 5.37 -6.08
CA TYR A 221 -18.38 3.96 -6.13
C TYR A 221 -17.99 3.39 -4.77
N VAL A 222 -17.18 4.11 -3.99
CA VAL A 222 -16.76 3.67 -2.64
C VAL A 222 -17.94 3.62 -1.69
N CYS A 223 -18.86 4.60 -1.75
CA CYS A 223 -20.08 4.58 -0.94
C CYS A 223 -20.96 3.36 -1.28
N ASP A 224 -21.19 3.09 -2.56
CA ASP A 224 -21.98 1.93 -3.01
C ASP A 224 -21.33 0.61 -2.54
N ALA A 225 -20.01 0.48 -2.62
CA ALA A 225 -19.28 -0.69 -2.13
C ALA A 225 -19.51 -0.89 -0.62
N VAL A 226 -19.34 0.16 0.18
CA VAL A 226 -19.57 0.10 1.63
C VAL A 226 -21.04 -0.21 1.97
N GLU A 227 -21.99 0.38 1.25
CA GLU A 227 -23.43 0.09 1.44
C GLU A 227 -23.74 -1.36 1.12
N GLN A 228 -23.15 -1.94 0.07
CA GLN A 228 -23.33 -3.35 -0.28
C GLN A 228 -22.77 -4.26 0.83
N LEU A 229 -21.58 -4.00 1.33
CA LEU A 229 -20.98 -4.76 2.42
C LEU A 229 -21.83 -4.67 3.71
N MET A 230 -22.35 -3.50 4.02
CA MET A 230 -23.25 -3.29 5.16
C MET A 230 -24.58 -4.03 4.99
N TYR A 231 -25.12 -4.10 3.78
CA TYR A 231 -26.31 -4.88 3.46
C TYR A 231 -26.07 -6.37 3.68
N GLU A 232 -24.95 -6.89 3.19
CA GLU A 232 -24.58 -8.30 3.33
C GLU A 232 -24.40 -8.67 4.81
N ALA A 233 -23.71 -7.84 5.57
CA ALA A 233 -23.53 -8.04 7.00
C ALA A 233 -24.84 -8.02 7.82
N ARG A 234 -25.83 -7.19 7.41
CA ARG A 234 -27.16 -7.18 8.03
C ARG A 234 -27.99 -8.42 7.69
N ALA A 235 -27.78 -9.01 6.52
CA ALA A 235 -28.49 -10.21 6.08
C ALA A 235 -27.94 -11.50 6.72
N GLY A 236 -27.08 -11.40 7.73
CA GLY A 236 -26.47 -12.55 8.42
C GLY A 236 -25.39 -13.26 7.61
N LYS A 237 -24.90 -12.62 6.52
CA LYS A 237 -23.71 -13.06 5.82
C LYS A 237 -22.48 -12.64 6.62
N SER A 238 -21.36 -13.34 6.45
CA SER A 238 -20.10 -12.99 7.11
C SER A 238 -19.77 -11.52 6.91
N SER A 239 -19.30 -10.85 7.94
CA SER A 239 -18.82 -9.48 7.84
C SER A 239 -17.64 -9.43 6.87
N THR A 240 -17.66 -8.45 5.99
CA THR A 240 -16.66 -8.25 4.94
C THR A 240 -15.76 -7.06 5.27
N CYS A 241 -14.56 -7.08 4.72
CA CYS A 241 -13.57 -6.01 4.89
C CYS A 241 -13.66 -5.00 3.74
#